data_cb01fc3aa64128c0edc0e3daf28d5d47
#
_entry.id   cb01fc3aa64128c0edc0e3daf28d5d47
#
_cell.length_a   1.000
_cell.length_b   1.000
_cell.length_c   1.000
_cell.angle_alpha   90.00
_cell.angle_beta   90.00
_cell.angle_gamma   90.00
#
_symmetry.space_group_name_H-M   'P 1'
#
loop_
_entity.id
_entity.type
_entity.pdbx_description
1 polymer ?
#
loop_
_entity_poly.entity_id
_entity_poly.type
_entity_poly.pdbx_seq_one_letter_code
_entity_poly.pdbx_strand_id
1 'polypeptide(L)'
;LAVRKSILEDSSSDDISVIVPGTTLNHLNSLLSDDGDFYMGVDPKNIVFVLGNTKITARLMDGNFTKYDSLLPKEYMSKVLVNTRNLRESVERAALLFSSEKNNIIKVSVSSGMMVITANNENGNAYEEINIELEGEDLEIAFNSRYFLDGIKNIDSEFIEIELGGPVNPCIIKPVDGVEYIYLILPVRVSN
;
A
#
# COMPACT_ATOMS: atom_id res chain seq x y z
N LEU A 1 -3.03 -3.65 4.65
CA LEU A 1 -4.09 -2.67 4.88
C LEU A 1 -3.70 -1.35 4.25
N ALA A 2 -4.62 -0.72 3.50
CA ALA A 2 -4.44 0.63 2.97
C ALA A 2 -5.56 1.53 3.49
N VAL A 3 -5.22 2.75 3.85
CA VAL A 3 -6.17 3.82 4.20
C VAL A 3 -5.85 5.03 3.33
N ARG A 4 -6.84 5.56 2.64
CA ARG A 4 -6.73 6.81 1.88
C ARG A 4 -7.88 7.72 2.28
N LYS A 5 -7.57 8.98 2.54
CA LYS A 5 -8.57 10.01 2.85
C LYS A 5 -8.47 11.13 1.83
N SER A 6 -9.62 11.63 1.43
CA SER A 6 -9.72 12.79 0.53
C SER A 6 -10.80 13.72 1.05
N ILE A 7 -10.60 15.01 0.91
CA ILE A 7 -11.58 16.03 1.23
C ILE A 7 -12.44 16.23 -0.02
N LEU A 8 -13.74 16.16 0.14
CA LEU A 8 -14.70 16.50 -0.91
C LEU A 8 -15.13 17.95 -0.71
N GLU A 9 -15.06 18.76 -1.76
CA GLU A 9 -15.40 20.21 -1.71
C GLU A 9 -16.89 20.46 -1.49
N ASP A 10 -17.75 19.55 -1.97
CA ASP A 10 -19.22 19.60 -1.79
C ASP A 10 -19.74 18.26 -1.28
N SER A 11 -19.94 18.14 0.02
CA SER A 11 -20.65 16.99 0.59
C SER A 11 -21.98 17.45 1.20
N SER A 12 -23.06 17.11 0.54
CA SER A 12 -24.44 17.33 1.04
C SER A 12 -25.07 16.05 1.61
N SER A 13 -24.26 15.01 1.85
CA SER A 13 -24.74 13.70 2.30
C SER A 13 -24.53 13.48 3.79
N ASP A 14 -25.43 12.73 4.40
CA ASP A 14 -25.25 12.15 5.72
C ASP A 14 -23.99 11.23 5.73
N ASP A 15 -23.39 11.04 6.89
CA ASP A 15 -22.26 10.13 7.06
C ASP A 15 -22.64 8.70 6.64
N ILE A 16 -21.98 8.19 5.60
CA ILE A 16 -22.22 6.84 5.08
C ILE A 16 -21.00 5.97 5.38
N SER A 17 -21.21 4.84 6.04
CA SER A 17 -20.18 3.84 6.28
C SER A 17 -20.66 2.48 5.77
N VAL A 18 -20.01 1.96 4.72
CA VAL A 18 -20.40 0.70 4.06
C VAL A 18 -19.19 -0.12 3.66
N ILE A 19 -19.37 -1.45 3.57
CA ILE A 19 -18.33 -2.37 3.09
C ILE A 19 -18.71 -2.81 1.67
N VAL A 20 -17.90 -2.40 0.70
CA VAL A 20 -18.10 -2.72 -0.71
C VAL A 20 -17.17 -3.85 -1.12
N PRO A 21 -17.64 -4.88 -1.87
CA PRO A 21 -16.77 -5.92 -2.40
C PRO A 21 -15.67 -5.34 -3.29
N GLY A 22 -14.41 -5.77 -3.09
CA GLY A 22 -13.27 -5.28 -3.87
C GLY A 22 -13.40 -5.53 -5.38
N THR A 23 -14.07 -6.63 -5.78
CA THR A 23 -14.38 -6.91 -7.19
C THR A 23 -15.26 -5.84 -7.82
N THR A 24 -16.24 -5.31 -7.07
CA THR A 24 -17.09 -4.21 -7.52
C THR A 24 -16.28 -2.93 -7.74
N LEU A 25 -15.39 -2.60 -6.79
CA LEU A 25 -14.52 -1.43 -6.90
C LEU A 25 -13.53 -1.56 -8.06
N ASN A 26 -13.01 -2.76 -8.33
CA ASN A 26 -12.15 -3.02 -9.48
C ASN A 26 -12.89 -2.82 -10.80
N HIS A 27 -14.13 -3.30 -10.91
CA HIS A 27 -14.97 -3.06 -12.10
C HIS A 27 -15.30 -1.58 -12.24
N LEU A 28 -15.65 -0.90 -11.15
CA LEU A 28 -15.88 0.55 -11.18
C LEU A 28 -14.65 1.28 -11.70
N ASN A 29 -13.47 0.98 -11.13
CA ASN A 29 -12.21 1.61 -11.52
C ASN A 29 -11.86 1.42 -12.99
N SER A 30 -12.22 0.25 -13.58
CA SER A 30 -11.98 -0.02 -15.01
C SER A 30 -12.90 0.76 -15.95
N LEU A 31 -13.99 1.33 -15.44
CA LEU A 31 -14.98 2.09 -16.19
C LEU A 31 -14.91 3.60 -15.95
N LEU A 32 -14.20 4.03 -14.90
CA LEU A 32 -13.96 5.44 -14.65
C LEU A 32 -13.03 6.01 -15.72
N SER A 33 -13.37 7.20 -16.20
CA SER A 33 -12.52 8.05 -17.03
C SER A 33 -12.04 9.24 -16.21
N ASP A 34 -10.99 9.90 -16.69
CA ASP A 34 -10.44 11.10 -16.00
C ASP A 34 -11.42 12.28 -16.01
N ASP A 35 -12.37 12.29 -16.95
CA ASP A 35 -13.38 13.32 -17.08
C ASP A 35 -14.79 12.76 -16.86
N GLY A 36 -15.64 13.54 -16.20
CA GLY A 36 -17.06 13.27 -16.04
C GLY A 36 -17.49 13.05 -14.60
N ASP A 37 -18.81 13.13 -14.40
CA ASP A 37 -19.44 12.92 -13.11
C ASP A 37 -19.89 11.48 -12.97
N PHE A 38 -19.80 10.95 -11.76
CA PHE A 38 -20.49 9.72 -11.40
C PHE A 38 -21.35 9.96 -10.15
N TYR A 39 -22.45 9.22 -10.08
CA TYR A 39 -23.36 9.26 -8.95
C TYR A 39 -23.25 7.96 -8.15
N MET A 40 -23.26 8.10 -6.83
CA MET A 40 -23.27 6.97 -5.91
C MET A 40 -24.52 7.04 -5.05
N GLY A 41 -25.25 5.94 -4.97
CA GLY A 41 -26.40 5.77 -4.09
C GLY A 41 -26.23 4.53 -3.22
N VAL A 42 -26.65 4.62 -1.98
CA VAL A 42 -26.58 3.52 -1.00
C VAL A 42 -27.94 3.28 -0.41
N ASP A 43 -28.36 2.02 -0.39
CA ASP A 43 -29.49 1.55 0.42
C ASP A 43 -28.97 0.55 1.48
N PRO A 44 -29.81 0.04 2.41
CA PRO A 44 -29.35 -0.84 3.48
C PRO A 44 -28.65 -2.14 3.03
N LYS A 45 -28.78 -2.53 1.78
CA LYS A 45 -28.26 -3.81 1.24
C LYS A 45 -27.37 -3.65 0.01
N ASN A 46 -27.51 -2.54 -0.71
CA ASN A 46 -26.90 -2.37 -2.02
C ASN A 46 -26.21 -1.01 -2.14
N ILE A 47 -25.20 -0.98 -3.02
CA ILE A 47 -24.60 0.24 -3.51
C ILE A 47 -24.80 0.30 -5.03
N VAL A 48 -25.09 1.49 -5.54
CA VAL A 48 -25.32 1.75 -6.94
C VAL A 48 -24.37 2.86 -7.38
N PHE A 49 -23.69 2.63 -8.50
CA PHE A 49 -22.89 3.64 -9.19
C PHE A 49 -23.51 3.89 -10.57
N VAL A 50 -23.62 5.14 -10.97
CA VAL A 50 -24.11 5.56 -12.29
C VAL A 50 -23.04 6.43 -12.95
N LEU A 51 -22.54 5.96 -14.10
CA LEU A 51 -21.52 6.62 -14.92
C LEU A 51 -22.08 6.81 -16.33
N GLY A 52 -22.54 8.01 -16.66
CA GLY A 52 -23.21 8.25 -17.94
C GLY A 52 -24.41 7.30 -18.14
N ASN A 53 -24.32 6.44 -19.15
CA ASN A 53 -25.36 5.45 -19.45
C ASN A 53 -25.15 4.08 -18.77
N THR A 54 -24.11 3.93 -17.97
CA THR A 54 -23.77 2.67 -17.30
C THR A 54 -24.21 2.72 -15.83
N LYS A 55 -24.89 1.66 -15.38
CA LYS A 55 -25.30 1.46 -13.99
C LYS A 55 -24.69 0.19 -13.45
N ILE A 56 -23.95 0.32 -12.35
CA ILE A 56 -23.38 -0.80 -11.59
C ILE A 56 -24.16 -0.90 -10.28
N THR A 57 -24.68 -2.09 -9.99
CA THR A 57 -25.33 -2.38 -8.69
C THR A 57 -24.61 -3.54 -8.03
N ALA A 58 -24.23 -3.39 -6.79
CA ALA A 58 -23.62 -4.45 -6.01
C ALA A 58 -24.23 -4.55 -4.61
N ARG A 59 -24.25 -5.78 -4.09
CA ARG A 59 -24.66 -6.02 -2.72
C ARG A 59 -23.55 -5.64 -1.77
N LEU A 60 -23.88 -4.91 -0.72
CA LEU A 60 -22.95 -4.60 0.37
C LEU A 60 -22.59 -5.85 1.17
N MET A 61 -21.42 -5.86 1.74
CA MET A 61 -20.98 -6.91 2.64
C MET A 61 -21.50 -6.61 4.06
N ASP A 62 -22.10 -7.61 4.68
CA ASP A 62 -22.53 -7.51 6.07
C ASP A 62 -21.31 -7.58 7.01
N GLY A 63 -21.36 -6.85 8.12
CA GLY A 63 -20.34 -6.89 9.17
C GLY A 63 -19.79 -5.52 9.55
N ASN A 64 -18.82 -5.54 10.45
CA ASN A 64 -18.10 -4.35 10.87
C ASN A 64 -16.71 -4.33 10.22
N PHE A 65 -16.33 -3.22 9.63
CA PHE A 65 -14.97 -3.04 9.16
C PHE A 65 -13.99 -3.04 10.33
N THR A 66 -12.81 -3.58 10.13
CA THR A 66 -11.76 -3.63 11.15
C THR A 66 -11.40 -2.22 11.62
N LYS A 67 -11.35 -2.01 12.92
CA LYS A 67 -10.88 -0.75 13.51
C LYS A 67 -9.37 -0.64 13.31
N TYR A 68 -8.96 -0.14 12.15
CA TYR A 68 -7.55 -0.11 11.75
C TYR A 68 -6.69 0.80 12.62
N ASP A 69 -7.26 1.85 13.24
CA ASP A 69 -6.51 2.75 14.13
C ASP A 69 -5.82 1.99 15.27
N SER A 70 -6.44 0.90 15.74
CA SER A 70 -5.86 0.05 16.79
C SER A 70 -4.74 -0.88 16.28
N LEU A 71 -4.59 -1.03 14.96
CA LEU A 71 -3.57 -1.86 14.33
C LEU A 71 -2.33 -1.05 13.95
N LEU A 72 -2.45 0.27 13.86
CA LEU A 72 -1.32 1.13 13.53
C LEU A 72 -0.33 1.17 14.70
N PRO A 73 0.96 0.88 14.48
CA PRO A 73 1.99 1.06 15.48
C PRO A 73 2.02 2.53 15.97
N LYS A 74 2.25 2.72 17.25
CA LYS A 74 2.39 4.06 17.84
C LYS A 74 3.84 4.51 17.93
N GLU A 75 4.76 3.56 17.80
CA GLU A 75 6.20 3.78 17.93
C GLU A 75 6.92 3.03 16.82
N TYR A 76 8.04 3.54 16.38
CA TYR A 76 8.95 2.91 15.43
C TYR A 76 10.38 2.92 15.98
N MET A 77 11.20 1.95 15.57
CA MET A 77 12.63 1.88 15.87
C MET A 77 13.43 2.69 14.85
N SER A 78 12.98 2.68 13.61
CA SER A 78 13.67 3.34 12.51
C SER A 78 12.66 3.96 11.56
N LYS A 79 13.00 5.14 11.06
CA LYS A 79 12.24 5.89 10.05
C LYS A 79 13.15 6.16 8.87
N VAL A 80 12.67 5.81 7.70
CA VAL A 80 13.40 5.95 6.44
C VAL A 80 12.68 6.95 5.56
N LEU A 81 13.43 7.93 5.05
CA LEU A 81 12.99 8.79 3.95
C LEU A 81 13.66 8.33 2.66
N VAL A 82 12.88 8.03 1.64
CA VAL A 82 13.38 7.48 0.38
C VAL A 82 12.62 8.05 -0.81
N ASN A 83 13.31 8.22 -1.95
CA ASN A 83 12.66 8.61 -3.20
C ASN A 83 11.76 7.49 -3.70
N THR A 84 10.49 7.81 -3.92
CA THR A 84 9.41 6.87 -4.25
C THR A 84 9.71 6.09 -5.54
N ARG A 85 10.18 6.79 -6.56
CA ARG A 85 10.48 6.18 -7.86
C ARG A 85 11.65 5.21 -7.76
N ASN A 86 12.75 5.61 -7.12
CA ASN A 86 13.93 4.76 -6.97
C ASN A 86 13.59 3.48 -6.21
N LEU A 87 12.83 3.61 -5.12
CA LEU A 87 12.40 2.46 -4.34
C LEU A 87 11.51 1.52 -5.17
N ARG A 88 10.52 2.07 -5.87
CA ARG A 88 9.61 1.27 -6.71
C ARG A 88 10.38 0.51 -7.78
N GLU A 89 11.22 1.20 -8.54
CA GLU A 89 12.00 0.58 -9.61
C GLU A 89 12.95 -0.52 -9.10
N SER A 90 13.59 -0.32 -7.93
CA SER A 90 14.48 -1.33 -7.33
C SER A 90 13.70 -2.55 -6.84
N VAL A 91 12.54 -2.35 -6.19
CA VAL A 91 11.69 -3.49 -5.78
C VAL A 91 11.12 -4.22 -6.99
N GLU A 92 10.72 -3.51 -8.05
CA GLU A 92 10.27 -4.11 -9.31
C GLU A 92 11.36 -4.99 -9.93
N ARG A 93 12.61 -4.49 -10.03
CA ARG A 93 13.74 -5.29 -10.54
C ARG A 93 14.00 -6.53 -9.69
N ALA A 94 14.05 -6.37 -8.37
CA ALA A 94 14.21 -7.51 -7.46
C ALA A 94 13.08 -8.53 -7.58
N ALA A 95 11.83 -8.07 -7.79
CA ALA A 95 10.67 -8.93 -7.94
C ALA A 95 10.64 -9.74 -9.25
N LEU A 96 11.38 -9.33 -10.29
CA LEU A 96 11.47 -10.09 -11.55
C LEU A 96 12.02 -11.51 -11.38
N LEU A 97 12.83 -11.75 -10.34
CA LEU A 97 13.31 -13.09 -10.01
C LEU A 97 12.20 -14.07 -9.67
N PHE A 98 11.05 -13.57 -9.20
CA PHE A 98 9.96 -14.39 -8.65
C PHE A 98 8.77 -14.58 -9.61
N SER A 99 8.93 -14.29 -10.91
CA SER A 99 7.82 -14.28 -11.88
C SER A 99 7.00 -15.58 -11.95
N SER A 100 7.51 -16.69 -11.39
CA SER A 100 6.84 -18.01 -11.38
C SER A 100 6.63 -18.62 -10.00
N GLU A 101 7.04 -17.95 -8.90
CA GLU A 101 7.04 -18.55 -7.57
C GLU A 101 5.94 -18.01 -6.65
N LYS A 102 5.53 -18.85 -5.68
CA LYS A 102 4.56 -18.44 -4.64
C LYS A 102 5.17 -17.56 -3.55
N ASN A 103 6.49 -17.63 -3.33
CA ASN A 103 7.20 -16.95 -2.27
C ASN A 103 8.06 -15.81 -2.84
N ASN A 104 7.47 -14.67 -3.03
CA ASN A 104 8.12 -13.46 -3.54
C ASN A 104 8.74 -12.66 -2.37
N ILE A 105 9.76 -13.18 -1.71
CA ILE A 105 10.35 -12.56 -0.53
C ILE A 105 11.53 -11.70 -0.94
N ILE A 106 11.46 -10.41 -0.59
CA ILE A 106 12.59 -9.48 -0.61
C ILE A 106 13.05 -9.21 0.82
N LYS A 107 14.34 -9.06 1.00
CA LYS A 107 14.99 -8.64 2.22
C LYS A 107 15.39 -7.19 2.07
N VAL A 108 15.04 -6.37 3.04
CA VAL A 108 15.34 -4.95 3.08
C VAL A 108 16.23 -4.70 4.28
N SER A 109 17.44 -4.24 4.04
CA SER A 109 18.39 -3.83 5.08
C SER A 109 18.56 -2.32 5.01
N VAL A 110 18.31 -1.63 6.11
CA VAL A 110 18.50 -0.18 6.22
C VAL A 110 19.67 0.10 7.13
N SER A 111 20.57 0.96 6.70
CA SER A 111 21.70 1.45 7.46
C SER A 111 21.93 2.93 7.14
N SER A 112 22.83 3.60 7.86
CA SER A 112 23.06 5.03 7.68
C SER A 112 23.36 5.37 6.20
N GLY A 113 22.43 6.09 5.57
CA GLY A 113 22.54 6.57 4.19
C GLY A 113 22.17 5.57 3.09
N MET A 114 21.92 4.31 3.41
CA MET A 114 21.73 3.25 2.42
C MET A 114 20.62 2.27 2.78
N MET A 115 19.77 1.96 1.80
CA MET A 115 18.86 0.81 1.83
C MET A 115 19.35 -0.22 0.81
N VAL A 116 19.51 -1.46 1.24
CA VAL A 116 19.83 -2.60 0.38
C VAL A 116 18.63 -3.51 0.27
N ILE A 117 18.21 -3.80 -0.96
CA ILE A 117 17.14 -4.76 -1.25
C ILE A 117 17.77 -5.97 -1.90
N THR A 118 17.58 -7.13 -1.29
CA THR A 118 18.05 -8.40 -1.85
C THR A 118 16.89 -9.36 -2.07
N ALA A 119 17.04 -10.16 -3.12
CA ALA A 119 16.15 -11.28 -3.40
C ALA A 119 16.99 -12.46 -3.84
N ASN A 120 16.62 -13.66 -3.43
CA ASN A 120 17.37 -14.87 -3.76
C ASN A 120 16.40 -16.01 -4.05
N ASN A 121 16.62 -16.74 -5.16
CA ASN A 121 15.93 -17.97 -5.48
C ASN A 121 16.84 -18.91 -6.30
N GLU A 122 16.29 -20.03 -6.76
CA GLU A 122 17.04 -21.01 -7.57
C GLU A 122 17.54 -20.43 -8.91
N ASN A 123 16.92 -19.38 -9.43
CA ASN A 123 17.23 -18.77 -10.72
C ASN A 123 18.31 -17.66 -10.63
N GLY A 124 18.62 -17.18 -9.42
CA GLY A 124 19.61 -16.13 -9.24
C GLY A 124 19.39 -15.25 -8.01
N ASN A 125 20.17 -14.17 -7.98
CA ASN A 125 20.16 -13.19 -6.90
C ASN A 125 19.92 -11.80 -7.49
N ALA A 126 19.13 -10.97 -6.79
CA ALA A 126 19.07 -9.54 -7.02
C ALA A 126 19.71 -8.81 -5.84
N TYR A 127 20.37 -7.71 -6.15
CA TYR A 127 21.00 -6.83 -5.19
C TYR A 127 20.83 -5.39 -5.69
N GLU A 128 20.12 -4.57 -4.93
CA GLU A 128 19.80 -3.19 -5.26
C GLU A 128 20.20 -2.29 -4.10
N GLU A 129 20.84 -1.17 -4.41
CA GLU A 129 21.20 -0.14 -3.44
C GLU A 129 20.46 1.16 -3.73
N ILE A 130 19.91 1.77 -2.67
CA ILE A 130 19.15 3.01 -2.75
C ILE A 130 19.64 3.95 -1.66
N ASN A 131 19.96 5.20 -2.03
CA ASN A 131 20.24 6.24 -1.04
C ASN A 131 18.99 6.60 -0.25
N ILE A 132 19.13 6.70 1.06
CA ILE A 132 18.06 7.03 2.00
C ILE A 132 18.55 8.02 3.05
N GLU A 133 17.61 8.65 3.74
CA GLU A 133 17.85 9.23 5.06
C GLU A 133 17.28 8.29 6.10
N LEU A 134 18.08 7.96 7.12
CA LEU A 134 17.70 7.07 8.21
C LEU A 134 17.71 7.82 9.54
N GLU A 135 16.61 7.78 10.25
CA GLU A 135 16.48 8.15 11.64
C GLU A 135 16.25 6.87 12.46
N GLY A 136 17.06 6.62 13.47
CA GLY A 136 16.98 5.43 14.32
C GLY A 136 18.09 4.42 14.08
N GLU A 137 17.78 3.14 14.21
CA GLU A 137 18.75 2.04 14.23
C GLU A 137 18.82 1.33 12.88
N ASP A 138 19.97 0.71 12.60
CA ASP A 138 20.12 -0.22 11.48
C ASP A 138 19.18 -1.41 11.68
N LEU A 139 18.49 -1.83 10.61
CA LEU A 139 17.48 -2.87 10.67
C LEU A 139 17.47 -3.73 9.41
N GLU A 140 17.23 -5.03 9.60
CA GLU A 140 16.93 -5.96 8.52
C GLU A 140 15.51 -6.52 8.68
N ILE A 141 14.71 -6.52 7.61
CA ILE A 141 13.33 -6.95 7.60
C ILE A 141 13.00 -7.57 6.24
N ALA A 142 12.09 -8.53 6.19
CA ALA A 142 11.68 -9.17 4.95
C ALA A 142 10.20 -8.94 4.65
N PHE A 143 9.88 -8.77 3.37
CA PHE A 143 8.52 -8.55 2.90
C PHE A 143 8.21 -9.43 1.68
N ASN A 144 6.92 -9.66 1.46
CA ASN A 144 6.46 -10.09 0.16
C ASN A 144 6.55 -8.90 -0.82
N SER A 145 7.35 -9.03 -1.89
CA SER A 145 7.61 -7.95 -2.85
C SER A 145 6.33 -7.42 -3.51
N ARG A 146 5.37 -8.31 -3.80
CA ARG A 146 4.10 -7.92 -4.41
C ARG A 146 3.29 -7.01 -3.48
N TYR A 147 3.17 -7.40 -2.20
CA TYR A 147 2.47 -6.56 -1.23
C TYR A 147 3.20 -5.25 -0.95
N PHE A 148 4.52 -5.28 -0.98
CA PHE A 148 5.32 -4.07 -0.83
C PHE A 148 5.08 -3.11 -2.01
N LEU A 149 5.13 -3.61 -3.25
CA LEU A 149 4.80 -2.84 -4.45
C LEU A 149 3.35 -2.32 -4.44
N ASP A 150 2.39 -3.13 -4.00
CA ASP A 150 0.99 -2.71 -3.88
C ASP A 150 0.82 -1.48 -2.97
N GLY A 151 1.68 -1.34 -1.96
CA GLY A 151 1.68 -0.20 -1.05
C GLY A 151 2.23 1.09 -1.65
N ILE A 152 3.18 0.99 -2.56
CA ILE A 152 3.90 2.17 -3.08
C ILE A 152 3.50 2.60 -4.50
N LYS A 153 2.88 1.71 -5.27
CA LYS A 153 2.55 1.96 -6.69
C LYS A 153 1.58 3.12 -6.94
N ASN A 154 0.74 3.43 -5.95
CA ASN A 154 -0.29 4.46 -6.02
C ASN A 154 0.09 5.73 -5.22
N ILE A 155 1.35 5.90 -4.87
CA ILE A 155 1.87 7.08 -4.20
C ILE A 155 2.51 7.98 -5.26
N ASP A 156 1.99 9.19 -5.40
CA ASP A 156 2.48 10.19 -6.36
C ASP A 156 3.51 11.15 -5.75
N SER A 157 3.65 11.17 -4.41
CA SER A 157 4.67 11.96 -3.71
C SER A 157 6.08 11.58 -4.16
N GLU A 158 6.96 12.56 -4.32
CA GLU A 158 8.36 12.35 -4.70
C GLU A 158 9.12 11.52 -3.66
N PHE A 159 8.80 11.72 -2.40
CA PHE A 159 9.38 10.98 -1.28
C PHE A 159 8.31 10.29 -0.45
N ILE A 160 8.69 9.17 0.13
CA ILE A 160 7.88 8.43 1.11
C ILE A 160 8.66 8.22 2.39
N GLU A 161 7.92 8.18 3.48
CA GLU A 161 8.38 7.73 4.77
C GLU A 161 8.02 6.26 4.99
N ILE A 162 8.98 5.50 5.51
CA ILE A 162 8.79 4.10 5.92
C ILE A 162 9.14 4.01 7.40
N GLU A 163 8.15 3.70 8.22
CA GLU A 163 8.32 3.50 9.66
C GLU A 163 8.42 2.01 9.96
N LEU A 164 9.53 1.61 10.56
CA LEU A 164 9.89 0.24 10.88
C LEU A 164 9.85 0.04 12.39
N GLY A 165 8.93 -0.77 12.88
CA GLY A 165 8.79 -1.08 14.30
C GLY A 165 9.76 -2.17 14.80
N GLY A 166 10.59 -2.73 13.92
CA GLY A 166 11.52 -3.83 14.19
C GLY A 166 11.40 -4.96 13.16
N PRO A 167 12.25 -6.00 13.25
CA PRO A 167 12.39 -7.04 12.21
C PRO A 167 11.13 -7.90 12.01
N VAL A 168 10.23 -7.93 12.98
CA VAL A 168 9.01 -8.77 12.96
C VAL A 168 7.73 -7.97 13.22
N ASN A 169 7.84 -6.65 13.34
CA ASN A 169 6.71 -5.76 13.61
C ASN A 169 6.14 -5.19 12.30
N PRO A 170 4.89 -4.74 12.31
CA PRO A 170 4.30 -4.07 11.16
C PRO A 170 5.13 -2.87 10.71
N CYS A 171 5.16 -2.65 9.40
CA CYS A 171 5.76 -1.49 8.77
C CYS A 171 4.66 -0.57 8.23
N ILE A 172 4.85 0.73 8.38
CA ILE A 172 3.97 1.77 7.84
C ILE A 172 4.70 2.47 6.70
N ILE A 173 3.99 2.65 5.59
CA ILE A 173 4.44 3.44 4.44
C ILE A 173 3.45 4.57 4.23
N LYS A 174 3.94 5.80 4.11
CA LYS A 174 3.12 7.00 3.87
C LYS A 174 3.86 8.00 2.99
N PRO A 175 3.15 8.78 2.15
CA PRO A 175 3.75 9.88 1.41
C PRO A 175 4.19 10.99 2.37
N VAL A 176 5.19 11.77 1.97
CA VAL A 176 5.62 12.97 2.71
C VAL A 176 4.65 14.13 2.48
N ASP A 177 4.07 14.19 1.30
CA ASP A 177 3.15 15.24 0.87
C ASP A 177 1.96 14.68 0.08
N GLY A 178 1.00 15.55 -0.26
CA GLY A 178 -0.17 15.20 -1.06
C GLY A 178 -1.33 14.65 -0.24
N VAL A 179 -1.91 13.53 -0.71
CA VAL A 179 -3.09 12.93 -0.08
C VAL A 179 -2.73 12.16 1.20
N GLU A 180 -3.62 12.19 2.19
CA GLU A 180 -3.48 11.36 3.38
C GLU A 180 -3.62 9.89 2.99
N TYR A 181 -2.50 9.18 2.99
CA TYR A 181 -2.41 7.76 2.67
C TYR A 181 -1.54 7.05 3.70
N ILE A 182 -2.01 5.91 4.19
CA ILE A 182 -1.29 5.03 5.11
C ILE A 182 -1.38 3.62 4.56
N TYR A 183 -0.24 2.98 4.40
CA TYR A 183 -0.17 1.57 4.06
C TYR A 183 0.54 0.79 5.16
N LEU A 184 -0.15 -0.19 5.74
CA LEU A 184 0.41 -1.10 6.73
C LEU A 184 0.71 -2.43 6.07
N ILE A 185 1.95 -2.88 6.16
CA ILE A 185 2.42 -4.18 5.67
C ILE A 185 3.04 -4.99 6.82
N LEU A 186 2.74 -6.27 6.86
CA LEU A 186 3.35 -7.20 7.80
C LEU A 186 4.62 -7.80 7.20
N PRO A 187 5.69 -7.94 7.98
CA PRO A 187 6.90 -8.63 7.54
C PRO A 187 6.66 -10.14 7.40
N VAL A 188 7.51 -10.76 6.60
CA VAL A 188 7.61 -12.21 6.47
C VAL A 188 8.72 -12.71 7.39
N ARG A 189 8.44 -13.71 8.21
CA ARG A 189 9.49 -14.37 8.99
C ARG A 189 10.33 -15.25 8.09
N VAL A 190 11.60 -14.94 7.97
CA VAL A 190 12.58 -15.77 7.28
C VAL A 190 13.29 -16.59 8.34
N SER A 191 13.14 -17.93 8.28
CA SER A 191 13.96 -18.85 9.09
C SER A 191 15.36 -18.84 8.50
N ASN A 192 16.36 -18.55 9.32
CA ASN A 192 17.77 -18.74 8.97
C ASN A 192 18.09 -20.23 8.87
#